data_d9edbe099c55f89c3cd394d514d01251
#
_entry.id   d9edbe099c55f89c3cd394d514d01251
#
_cell.length_a   1.000
_cell.length_b   1.000
_cell.length_c   1.000
_cell.angle_alpha   90.00
_cell.angle_beta   90.00
_cell.angle_gamma   90.00
#
_symmetry.space_group_name_H-M   'P 1'
#
loop_
_entity.id
_entity.type
_entity.pdbx_description
1 polymer ?
#
loop_
_entity_poly.entity_id
_entity_poly.type
_entity_poly.pdbx_seq_one_letter_code
_entity_poly.pdbx_strand_id
1 'polypeptide(L)'
;MQLTHETLRGVYSWFRECYPAEGCGLIDGDGRWVPVANVAPDPARSFRLAPGVAQAHGARAILHSHPDDWRCPSRTDMEAQAASGLPWGIVWIGERTIEPPFWWDGRPRDPTGQGWRSGVFDCFNLIRWGLARHGATVPDVPRRPMSAAESLITIRARVGQLHGLEVDDPYQAGDVLLFGRLAPHLGIIEPSGLVWHHPGPVDGDYAPQNLPVRTPLDALRRGLIQARWRHASLVSRSAA
;
A
#
# COMPACT_ATOMS: atom_id res chain seq x y z
N MET A 1 -2.82 14.03 -0.78
CA MET A 1 -3.64 15.20 -0.35
C MET A 1 -2.76 16.10 0.50
N GLN A 2 -2.78 17.41 0.31
CA GLN A 2 -2.15 18.37 1.22
C GLN A 2 -3.22 19.04 2.09
N LEU A 3 -2.98 19.11 3.38
CA LEU A 3 -3.83 19.81 4.33
C LEU A 3 -3.21 21.17 4.69
N THR A 4 -4.04 22.16 5.01
CA THR A 4 -3.56 23.45 5.53
C THR A 4 -2.98 23.27 6.94
N HIS A 5 -2.16 24.21 7.38
CA HIS A 5 -1.64 24.21 8.76
C HIS A 5 -2.75 24.27 9.82
N GLU A 6 -3.84 24.97 9.54
CA GLU A 6 -4.99 25.05 10.42
C GLU A 6 -5.70 23.70 10.53
N THR A 7 -5.98 23.04 9.38
CA THR A 7 -6.56 21.70 9.31
C THR A 7 -5.69 20.71 10.08
N LEU A 8 -4.36 20.72 9.86
CA LEU A 8 -3.43 19.83 10.57
C LEU A 8 -3.44 20.03 12.07
N ARG A 9 -3.50 21.28 12.55
CA ARG A 9 -3.61 21.57 14.00
C ARG A 9 -4.87 20.95 14.59
N GLY A 10 -6.01 21.11 13.91
CA GLY A 10 -7.27 20.51 14.36
C GLY A 10 -7.22 18.98 14.41
N VAL A 11 -6.62 18.35 13.38
CA VAL A 11 -6.39 16.89 13.33
C VAL A 11 -5.54 16.43 14.52
N TYR A 12 -4.40 17.10 14.75
CA TYR A 12 -3.47 16.70 15.80
C TYR A 12 -4.05 16.91 17.21
N SER A 13 -4.78 18.00 17.43
CA SER A 13 -5.47 18.23 18.70
C SER A 13 -6.45 17.11 18.99
N TRP A 14 -7.33 16.82 18.02
CA TRP A 14 -8.34 15.77 18.16
C TRP A 14 -7.74 14.40 18.44
N PHE A 15 -6.68 14.01 17.68
CA PHE A 15 -6.05 12.72 17.88
C PHE A 15 -5.32 12.61 19.22
N ARG A 16 -4.76 13.71 19.72
CA ARG A 16 -4.22 13.77 21.08
C ARG A 16 -5.29 13.58 22.16
N GLU A 17 -6.45 14.17 21.97
CA GLU A 17 -7.59 14.00 22.89
C GLU A 17 -8.14 12.58 22.87
N CYS A 18 -8.12 11.90 21.73
CA CYS A 18 -8.56 10.51 21.62
C CYS A 18 -7.55 9.50 22.17
N TYR A 19 -6.24 9.82 22.16
CA TYR A 19 -5.20 8.88 22.60
C TYR A 19 -5.44 8.35 24.01
N PRO A 20 -5.29 7.03 24.29
CA PRO A 20 -4.71 5.98 23.45
C PRO A 20 -5.71 5.26 22.52
N ALA A 21 -6.92 5.75 22.36
CA ALA A 21 -7.86 5.23 21.38
C ALA A 21 -7.58 5.79 19.99
N GLU A 22 -8.02 5.08 18.94
CA GLU A 22 -8.01 5.60 17.59
C GLU A 22 -9.01 6.76 17.45
N GLY A 23 -8.50 7.94 17.13
CA GLY A 23 -9.30 9.06 16.69
C GLY A 23 -9.65 8.94 15.21
N CYS A 24 -10.80 9.45 14.80
CA CYS A 24 -11.18 9.51 13.40
C CYS A 24 -11.93 10.79 13.05
N GLY A 25 -12.03 11.07 11.76
CA GLY A 25 -12.76 12.20 11.23
C GLY A 25 -12.66 12.30 9.71
N LEU A 26 -13.16 13.38 9.19
CA LEU A 26 -13.37 13.60 7.77
C LEU A 26 -12.68 14.87 7.30
N ILE A 27 -12.31 14.88 6.04
CA ILE A 27 -12.07 16.12 5.30
C ILE A 27 -13.31 16.34 4.43
N ASP A 28 -14.02 17.43 4.68
CA ASP A 28 -15.26 17.77 3.96
C ASP A 28 -15.01 18.30 2.54
N GLY A 29 -16.09 18.65 1.85
CA GLY A 29 -16.05 19.20 0.49
C GLY A 29 -15.24 20.49 0.36
N ASP A 30 -15.15 21.29 1.42
CA ASP A 30 -14.38 22.54 1.48
C ASP A 30 -12.92 22.34 1.93
N GLY A 31 -12.53 21.11 2.27
CA GLY A 31 -11.20 20.77 2.77
C GLY A 31 -11.00 21.02 4.27
N ARG A 32 -12.10 21.20 5.02
CA ARG A 32 -12.06 21.42 6.46
C ARG A 32 -12.05 20.09 7.21
N TRP A 33 -11.40 20.09 8.36
CA TRP A 33 -11.42 18.97 9.31
C TRP A 33 -12.75 18.91 10.07
N VAL A 34 -13.36 17.74 10.06
CA VAL A 34 -14.56 17.41 10.82
C VAL A 34 -14.23 16.25 11.75
N PRO A 35 -13.98 16.48 13.04
CA PRO A 35 -13.80 15.40 14.00
C PRO A 35 -15.08 14.59 14.14
N VAL A 36 -14.95 13.27 14.20
CA VAL A 36 -16.09 12.34 14.33
C VAL A 36 -15.83 11.36 15.47
N ALA A 37 -16.87 11.02 16.21
CA ALA A 37 -16.77 10.02 17.26
C ALA A 37 -16.45 8.65 16.66
N ASN A 38 -15.48 7.97 17.28
CA ASN A 38 -15.21 6.57 17.00
C ASN A 38 -16.26 5.70 17.69
N VAL A 39 -17.11 5.03 16.91
CA VAL A 39 -18.16 4.13 17.43
C VAL A 39 -17.78 2.65 17.36
N ALA A 40 -16.49 2.34 17.27
CA ALA A 40 -16.01 0.97 17.32
C ALA A 40 -16.22 0.36 18.74
N PRO A 41 -16.51 -0.94 18.84
CA PRO A 41 -16.62 -1.62 20.14
C PRO A 41 -15.31 -1.61 20.93
N ASP A 42 -14.18 -1.64 20.25
CA ASP A 42 -12.83 -1.53 20.83
C ASP A 42 -12.09 -0.37 20.16
N PRO A 43 -12.27 0.85 20.64
CA PRO A 43 -11.68 2.03 20.03
C PRO A 43 -10.16 2.13 20.21
N ALA A 44 -9.56 1.32 21.07
CA ALA A 44 -8.11 1.27 21.23
C ALA A 44 -7.42 0.47 20.10
N ARG A 45 -8.17 -0.31 19.32
CA ARG A 45 -7.63 -1.19 18.26
C ARG A 45 -8.27 -1.00 16.90
N SER A 46 -9.31 -0.18 16.81
CA SER A 46 -10.01 0.03 15.56
C SER A 46 -10.86 1.31 15.62
N PHE A 47 -11.19 1.83 14.46
CA PHE A 47 -12.21 2.86 14.38
C PHE A 47 -13.40 2.42 13.54
N ARG A 48 -14.54 3.05 13.80
CA ARG A 48 -15.74 2.92 13.00
C ARG A 48 -16.47 4.26 12.97
N LEU A 49 -16.83 4.70 11.77
CA LEU A 49 -17.75 5.82 11.59
C LEU A 49 -19.19 5.36 11.74
N ALA A 50 -20.02 6.21 12.31
CA ALA A 50 -21.47 5.96 12.30
C ALA A 50 -21.99 5.91 10.85
N PRO A 51 -22.98 5.04 10.54
CA PRO A 51 -23.54 4.96 9.20
C PRO A 51 -24.02 6.32 8.68
N GLY A 52 -23.69 6.63 7.42
CA GLY A 52 -24.13 7.85 6.75
C GLY A 52 -23.35 9.13 7.12
N VAL A 53 -22.47 9.11 8.12
CA VAL A 53 -21.79 10.34 8.56
C VAL A 53 -20.89 10.93 7.48
N ALA A 54 -20.19 10.11 6.73
CA ALA A 54 -19.33 10.58 5.64
C ALA A 54 -20.15 11.28 4.52
N GLN A 55 -21.29 10.71 4.15
CA GLN A 55 -22.21 11.31 3.17
C GLN A 55 -22.84 12.60 3.69
N ALA A 56 -23.29 12.63 4.95
CA ALA A 56 -23.91 13.80 5.55
C ALA A 56 -22.99 15.03 5.58
N HIS A 57 -21.69 14.81 5.70
CA HIS A 57 -20.67 15.87 5.68
C HIS A 57 -20.03 16.09 4.30
N GLY A 58 -20.50 15.42 3.24
CA GLY A 58 -19.89 15.53 1.92
C GLY A 58 -18.40 15.20 1.92
N ALA A 59 -18.02 14.15 2.65
CA ALA A 59 -16.62 13.82 2.87
C ALA A 59 -15.86 13.57 1.56
N ARG A 60 -14.68 14.18 1.45
CA ARG A 60 -13.71 13.94 0.37
C ARG A 60 -12.59 13.00 0.77
N ALA A 61 -12.38 12.82 2.06
CA ALA A 61 -11.40 11.87 2.60
C ALA A 61 -11.76 11.49 4.04
N ILE A 62 -11.25 10.33 4.46
CA ILE A 62 -11.34 9.83 5.83
C ILE A 62 -9.93 9.81 6.42
N LEU A 63 -9.79 10.25 7.66
CA LEU A 63 -8.52 10.26 8.37
C LEU A 63 -8.70 9.65 9.76
N HIS A 64 -7.78 8.78 10.17
CA HIS A 64 -7.77 8.17 11.50
C HIS A 64 -6.34 8.10 12.06
N SER A 65 -6.24 7.85 13.35
CA SER A 65 -4.94 7.69 14.00
C SER A 65 -4.65 6.22 14.29
N HIS A 66 -3.36 5.87 14.30
CA HIS A 66 -2.84 4.60 14.80
C HIS A 66 -1.99 4.87 16.06
N PRO A 67 -2.56 4.71 17.27
CA PRO A 67 -1.84 4.91 18.53
C PRO A 67 -0.87 3.76 18.78
N ASP A 68 0.45 4.05 18.82
CA ASP A 68 1.53 3.10 19.14
C ASP A 68 1.52 1.78 18.34
N ASP A 69 0.77 1.77 17.24
CA ASP A 69 0.57 0.61 16.36
C ASP A 69 1.33 0.79 15.04
N TRP A 70 0.96 0.04 14.02
CA TRP A 70 1.61 0.06 12.71
C TRP A 70 1.48 1.41 12.00
N ARG A 71 2.56 1.81 11.32
CA ARG A 71 2.61 3.01 10.47
C ARG A 71 2.09 2.78 9.05
N CYS A 72 1.27 1.77 8.88
CA CYS A 72 0.68 1.38 7.59
C CYS A 72 -0.80 1.00 7.78
N PRO A 73 -1.60 0.95 6.70
CA PRO A 73 -2.97 0.48 6.82
C PRO A 73 -3.03 -0.99 7.24
N SER A 74 -3.96 -1.30 8.11
CA SER A 74 -4.36 -2.67 8.39
C SER A 74 -5.10 -3.25 7.17
N ARG A 75 -5.32 -4.56 7.16
CA ARG A 75 -6.17 -5.19 6.14
C ARG A 75 -7.59 -4.63 6.16
N THR A 76 -8.13 -4.40 7.35
CA THR A 76 -9.47 -3.83 7.53
C THR A 76 -9.57 -2.41 6.98
N ASP A 77 -8.53 -1.58 7.18
CA ASP A 77 -8.48 -0.23 6.61
C ASP A 77 -8.48 -0.26 5.08
N MET A 78 -7.72 -1.17 4.48
CA MET A 78 -7.71 -1.31 3.04
C MET A 78 -9.05 -1.79 2.47
N GLU A 79 -9.72 -2.73 3.15
CA GLU A 79 -11.05 -3.21 2.79
C GLU A 79 -12.09 -2.09 2.90
N ALA A 80 -12.07 -1.34 3.99
CA ALA A 80 -13.00 -0.24 4.22
C ALA A 80 -12.72 0.96 3.28
N GLN A 81 -11.45 1.26 3.01
CA GLN A 81 -11.08 2.28 2.01
C GLN A 81 -11.62 1.91 0.63
N ALA A 82 -11.41 0.67 0.19
CA ALA A 82 -11.91 0.20 -1.09
C ALA A 82 -13.45 0.27 -1.18
N ALA A 83 -14.15 -0.08 -0.12
CA ALA A 83 -15.60 0.00 -0.03
C ALA A 83 -16.13 1.45 -0.05
N SER A 84 -15.40 2.38 0.57
CA SER A 84 -15.80 3.80 0.59
C SER A 84 -15.54 4.53 -0.73
N GLY A 85 -14.56 4.08 -1.51
CA GLY A 85 -14.07 4.77 -2.71
C GLY A 85 -13.40 6.12 -2.44
N LEU A 86 -13.23 6.52 -1.18
CA LEU A 86 -12.61 7.77 -0.78
C LEU A 86 -11.10 7.57 -0.53
N PRO A 87 -10.27 8.61 -0.67
CA PRO A 87 -8.93 8.63 -0.10
C PRO A 87 -8.98 8.48 1.42
N TRP A 88 -8.09 7.66 1.96
CA TRP A 88 -7.91 7.50 3.40
C TRP A 88 -6.53 7.98 3.82
N GLY A 89 -6.42 8.44 5.05
CA GLY A 89 -5.17 8.85 5.66
C GLY A 89 -4.99 8.22 7.04
N ILE A 90 -3.74 8.01 7.41
CA ILE A 90 -3.35 7.58 8.75
C ILE A 90 -2.37 8.60 9.32
N VAL A 91 -2.58 8.95 10.58
CA VAL A 91 -1.63 9.68 11.43
C VAL A 91 -1.14 8.71 12.49
N TRP A 92 0.14 8.39 12.47
CA TRP A 92 0.73 7.66 13.58
C TRP A 92 0.91 8.58 14.76
N ILE A 93 0.51 8.11 15.96
CA ILE A 93 0.59 8.87 17.20
C ILE A 93 1.13 7.98 18.32
N GLY A 94 2.19 8.42 18.97
CA GLY A 94 2.72 7.87 20.20
C GLY A 94 2.57 8.86 21.34
N GLU A 95 2.94 8.48 22.55
CA GLU A 95 2.80 9.30 23.76
C GLU A 95 3.32 10.73 23.58
N ARG A 96 4.48 10.91 22.93
CA ARG A 96 5.14 12.22 22.74
C ARG A 96 5.29 12.65 21.30
N THR A 97 4.95 11.80 20.36
CA THR A 97 5.20 12.03 18.93
C THR A 97 3.91 11.91 18.13
N ILE A 98 3.77 12.74 17.13
CA ILE A 98 2.72 12.63 16.13
C ILE A 98 3.36 12.85 14.76
N GLU A 99 3.10 11.94 13.83
CA GLU A 99 3.66 12.00 12.48
C GLU A 99 2.70 12.72 11.52
N PRO A 100 3.20 13.31 10.44
CA PRO A 100 2.34 13.83 9.39
C PRO A 100 1.45 12.73 8.79
N PRO A 101 0.22 13.05 8.35
CA PRO A 101 -0.65 12.09 7.73
C PRO A 101 -0.05 11.57 6.41
N PHE A 102 -0.09 10.28 6.21
CA PHE A 102 0.10 9.70 4.88
C PHE A 102 -1.24 9.27 4.30
N TRP A 103 -1.34 9.25 2.96
CA TRP A 103 -2.60 9.05 2.27
C TRP A 103 -2.51 7.94 1.24
N TRP A 104 -3.60 7.17 1.08
CA TRP A 104 -3.78 6.22 -0.02
C TRP A 104 -5.22 6.23 -0.53
N ASP A 105 -5.45 5.71 -1.72
CA ASP A 105 -6.74 5.67 -2.40
C ASP A 105 -6.95 4.38 -3.21
N GLY A 106 -6.17 3.34 -2.92
CA GLY A 106 -6.22 2.07 -3.62
C GLY A 106 -5.63 2.09 -5.05
N ARG A 107 -5.26 3.25 -5.57
CA ARG A 107 -4.62 3.36 -6.90
C ARG A 107 -3.13 3.07 -6.79
N PRO A 108 -2.54 2.44 -7.83
CA PRO A 108 -1.09 2.31 -7.86
C PRO A 108 -0.45 3.70 -7.96
N ARG A 109 0.58 3.93 -7.14
CA ARG A 109 1.30 5.21 -7.06
C ARG A 109 2.76 5.02 -7.42
N ASP A 110 3.35 6.06 -7.99
CA ASP A 110 4.78 6.08 -8.26
C ASP A 110 5.57 5.84 -6.96
N PRO A 111 6.31 4.74 -6.84
CA PRO A 111 7.11 4.46 -5.65
C PRO A 111 8.45 5.19 -5.64
N THR A 112 8.81 5.92 -6.71
CA THR A 112 10.11 6.61 -6.83
C THR A 112 10.30 7.58 -5.66
N GLY A 113 11.39 7.42 -4.91
CA GLY A 113 11.69 8.25 -3.75
C GLY A 113 10.80 8.01 -2.53
N GLN A 114 9.90 7.02 -2.58
CA GLN A 114 9.06 6.65 -1.45
C GLN A 114 9.72 5.53 -0.65
N GLY A 115 9.83 5.72 0.66
CA GLY A 115 10.26 4.66 1.56
C GLY A 115 9.23 3.54 1.68
N TRP A 116 9.68 2.35 2.07
CA TRP A 116 8.79 1.22 2.26
C TRP A 116 7.69 1.53 3.27
N ARG A 117 6.46 1.22 2.88
CA ARG A 117 5.27 1.23 3.73
C ARG A 117 4.33 0.11 3.29
N SER A 118 4.13 -0.87 4.13
CA SER A 118 3.30 -2.03 3.83
C SER A 118 1.89 -1.60 3.40
N GLY A 119 1.34 -2.23 2.39
CA GLY A 119 0.02 -1.92 1.84
C GLY A 119 -0.03 -0.73 0.88
N VAL A 120 0.94 0.21 0.91
CA VAL A 120 0.89 1.45 0.12
C VAL A 120 2.12 1.62 -0.77
N PHE A 121 3.33 1.57 -0.19
CA PHE A 121 4.60 1.66 -0.92
C PHE A 121 5.43 0.41 -0.66
N ASP A 122 4.96 -0.71 -1.13
CA ASP A 122 5.58 -2.01 -1.02
C ASP A 122 5.89 -2.61 -2.41
N CYS A 123 6.47 -3.79 -2.44
CA CYS A 123 6.79 -4.46 -3.70
C CYS A 123 5.55 -4.73 -4.56
N PHE A 124 4.38 -4.98 -3.95
CA PHE A 124 3.16 -5.21 -4.69
C PHE A 124 2.61 -3.93 -5.34
N ASN A 125 2.63 -2.79 -4.65
CA ASN A 125 2.28 -1.51 -5.26
C ASN A 125 3.24 -1.16 -6.42
N LEU A 126 4.55 -1.43 -6.26
CA LEU A 126 5.53 -1.23 -7.33
C LEU A 126 5.18 -2.06 -8.57
N ILE A 127 4.79 -3.34 -8.38
CA ILE A 127 4.33 -4.20 -9.49
C ILE A 127 3.09 -3.61 -10.16
N ARG A 128 2.09 -3.20 -9.37
CA ARG A 128 0.87 -2.58 -9.90
C ARG A 128 1.17 -1.31 -10.71
N TRP A 129 2.04 -0.45 -10.19
CA TRP A 129 2.48 0.75 -10.88
C TRP A 129 3.25 0.42 -12.17
N GLY A 130 4.19 -0.51 -12.10
CA GLY A 130 4.96 -0.95 -13.25
C GLY A 130 4.07 -1.53 -14.35
N LEU A 131 3.15 -2.43 -14.00
CA LEU A 131 2.20 -3.02 -14.96
C LEU A 131 1.26 -1.98 -15.58
N ALA A 132 0.81 -1.00 -14.80
CA ALA A 132 -0.03 0.09 -15.33
C ALA A 132 0.69 0.90 -16.43
N ARG A 133 2.00 1.08 -16.33
CA ARG A 133 2.83 1.72 -17.38
C ARG A 133 2.91 0.88 -18.66
N HIS A 134 2.70 -0.42 -18.57
CA HIS A 134 2.57 -1.33 -19.71
C HIS A 134 1.11 -1.49 -20.18
N GLY A 135 0.16 -0.74 -19.60
CA GLY A 135 -1.26 -0.79 -19.95
C GLY A 135 -2.00 -2.01 -19.40
N ALA A 136 -1.45 -2.65 -18.36
CA ALA A 136 -2.10 -3.73 -17.61
C ALA A 136 -2.60 -3.21 -16.27
N THR A 137 -3.84 -3.54 -15.89
CA THR A 137 -4.45 -3.11 -14.64
C THR A 137 -4.54 -4.28 -13.69
N VAL A 138 -3.96 -4.10 -12.50
CA VAL A 138 -4.03 -5.06 -11.40
C VAL A 138 -4.76 -4.42 -10.22
N PRO A 139 -5.84 -5.01 -9.72
CA PRO A 139 -6.58 -4.50 -8.56
C PRO A 139 -5.69 -4.49 -7.31
N ASP A 140 -6.01 -3.62 -6.35
CA ASP A 140 -5.39 -3.71 -5.05
C ASP A 140 -5.92 -4.91 -4.28
N VAL A 141 -5.06 -5.46 -3.43
CA VAL A 141 -5.41 -6.60 -2.60
C VAL A 141 -5.20 -6.20 -1.15
N PRO A 142 -6.26 -6.14 -0.34
CA PRO A 142 -6.16 -5.88 1.07
C PRO A 142 -5.18 -6.85 1.74
N ARG A 143 -4.19 -6.32 2.43
CA ARG A 143 -3.12 -7.08 3.06
C ARG A 143 -2.68 -6.43 4.36
N ARG A 144 -2.03 -7.19 5.20
CA ARG A 144 -1.33 -6.74 6.40
C ARG A 144 0.17 -6.96 6.23
N PRO A 145 1.00 -6.37 7.06
CA PRO A 145 2.39 -6.79 7.19
C PRO A 145 2.46 -8.31 7.42
N MET A 146 3.33 -8.99 6.69
CA MET A 146 3.46 -10.45 6.68
C MET A 146 4.90 -10.85 6.86
N SER A 147 5.13 -11.98 7.51
CA SER A 147 6.43 -12.64 7.50
C SER A 147 6.83 -13.06 6.08
N ALA A 148 8.11 -13.31 5.85
CA ALA A 148 8.61 -13.78 4.56
C ALA A 148 7.91 -15.06 4.09
N ALA A 149 7.66 -16.01 4.99
CA ALA A 149 6.99 -17.26 4.67
C ALA A 149 5.52 -17.06 4.26
N GLU A 150 4.78 -16.25 5.01
CA GLU A 150 3.39 -15.89 4.68
C GLU A 150 3.32 -15.14 3.34
N SER A 151 4.27 -14.23 3.08
CA SER A 151 4.36 -13.49 1.82
C SER A 151 4.51 -14.42 0.63
N LEU A 152 5.39 -15.42 0.70
CA LEU A 152 5.60 -16.40 -0.37
C LEU A 152 4.31 -17.17 -0.71
N ILE A 153 3.66 -17.72 0.32
CA ILE A 153 2.41 -18.47 0.16
C ILE A 153 1.32 -17.56 -0.45
N THR A 154 1.18 -16.35 0.10
CA THR A 154 0.16 -15.40 -0.34
C THR A 154 0.39 -14.94 -1.78
N ILE A 155 1.61 -14.62 -2.17
CA ILE A 155 1.97 -14.20 -3.53
C ILE A 155 1.61 -15.31 -4.52
N ARG A 156 2.08 -16.55 -4.29
CA ARG A 156 1.82 -17.67 -5.19
C ARG A 156 0.33 -17.98 -5.34
N ALA A 157 -0.42 -17.97 -4.22
CA ALA A 157 -1.85 -18.23 -4.26
C ALA A 157 -2.66 -17.15 -5.01
N ARG A 158 -2.14 -15.91 -5.08
CA ARG A 158 -2.86 -14.77 -5.65
C ARG A 158 -2.47 -14.39 -7.06
N VAL A 159 -1.35 -14.90 -7.58
CA VAL A 159 -0.90 -14.56 -8.93
C VAL A 159 -1.94 -14.85 -10.00
N GLY A 160 -2.64 -15.99 -9.93
CA GLY A 160 -3.73 -16.28 -10.84
C GLY A 160 -4.89 -15.28 -10.75
N GLN A 161 -5.20 -14.79 -9.55
CA GLN A 161 -6.22 -13.75 -9.35
C GLN A 161 -5.79 -12.38 -9.90
N LEU A 162 -4.50 -12.18 -10.08
CA LEU A 162 -3.92 -10.97 -10.66
C LEU A 162 -3.72 -11.06 -12.18
N HIS A 163 -4.40 -12.01 -12.84
CA HIS A 163 -4.24 -12.29 -14.27
C HIS A 163 -2.79 -12.59 -14.69
N GLY A 164 -1.99 -13.13 -13.78
CA GLY A 164 -0.62 -13.58 -14.07
C GLY A 164 -0.60 -14.99 -14.64
N LEU A 165 0.07 -15.14 -15.78
CA LEU A 165 0.37 -16.44 -16.39
C LEU A 165 1.84 -16.76 -16.14
N GLU A 166 2.11 -17.96 -15.61
CA GLU A 166 3.48 -18.44 -15.50
C GLU A 166 4.07 -18.66 -16.89
N VAL A 167 5.28 -18.17 -17.11
CA VAL A 167 5.93 -18.20 -18.44
C VAL A 167 7.39 -18.68 -18.31
N ASP A 168 7.85 -19.41 -19.32
CA ASP A 168 9.21 -19.94 -19.45
C ASP A 168 9.94 -19.47 -20.73
N ASP A 169 9.25 -18.70 -21.58
CA ASP A 169 9.79 -18.04 -22.77
C ASP A 169 10.87 -16.99 -22.43
N PRO A 170 11.51 -16.31 -23.39
CA PRO A 170 12.46 -15.24 -23.09
C PRO A 170 11.90 -14.13 -22.22
N TYR A 171 12.72 -13.60 -21.30
CA TYR A 171 12.37 -12.49 -20.42
C TYR A 171 11.99 -11.26 -21.20
N GLN A 172 10.91 -10.59 -20.79
CA GLN A 172 10.40 -9.38 -21.43
C GLN A 172 10.10 -8.29 -20.42
N ALA A 173 10.08 -7.04 -20.89
CA ALA A 173 9.62 -5.93 -20.09
C ALA A 173 8.15 -6.15 -19.68
N GLY A 174 7.84 -5.90 -18.41
CA GLY A 174 6.54 -6.18 -17.81
C GLY A 174 6.42 -7.57 -17.16
N ASP A 175 7.42 -8.45 -17.31
CA ASP A 175 7.45 -9.69 -16.54
C ASP A 175 7.66 -9.40 -15.05
N VAL A 176 6.87 -10.06 -14.24
CA VAL A 176 6.95 -10.01 -12.78
C VAL A 176 7.75 -11.18 -12.26
N LEU A 177 8.74 -10.91 -11.47
CA LEU A 177 9.62 -11.91 -10.86
C LEU A 177 9.33 -12.08 -9.40
N LEU A 178 9.28 -13.33 -8.93
CA LEU A 178 9.44 -13.67 -7.53
C LEU A 178 10.89 -14.14 -7.32
N PHE A 179 11.62 -13.51 -6.42
CA PHE A 179 13.00 -13.84 -6.14
C PHE A 179 13.34 -13.68 -4.65
N GLY A 180 14.53 -14.14 -4.25
CA GLY A 180 14.99 -14.15 -2.87
C GLY A 180 14.67 -15.46 -2.15
N ARG A 181 15.65 -16.02 -1.43
CA ARG A 181 15.52 -17.31 -0.74
C ARG A 181 14.97 -17.18 0.66
N LEU A 182 15.42 -16.20 1.42
CA LEU A 182 15.06 -16.00 2.83
C LEU A 182 13.92 -14.98 2.98
N ALA A 183 13.88 -13.99 2.11
CA ALA A 183 12.85 -12.97 2.07
C ALA A 183 12.30 -12.90 0.64
N PRO A 184 11.20 -13.62 0.33
CA PRO A 184 10.57 -13.59 -0.98
C PRO A 184 10.13 -12.18 -1.34
N HIS A 185 10.43 -11.78 -2.58
CA HIS A 185 10.28 -10.41 -3.01
C HIS A 185 9.82 -10.33 -4.46
N LEU A 186 9.02 -9.32 -4.78
CA LEU A 186 8.55 -9.08 -6.13
C LEU A 186 9.35 -7.97 -6.81
N GLY A 187 9.60 -8.15 -8.10
CA GLY A 187 10.14 -7.12 -8.98
C GLY A 187 9.55 -7.22 -10.36
N ILE A 188 9.65 -6.15 -11.14
CA ILE A 188 9.18 -6.08 -12.52
C ILE A 188 10.35 -5.76 -13.44
N ILE A 189 10.41 -6.39 -14.61
CA ILE A 189 11.42 -6.10 -15.62
C ILE A 189 11.02 -4.82 -16.34
N GLU A 190 11.93 -3.84 -16.35
CA GLU A 190 11.77 -2.60 -17.11
C GLU A 190 12.26 -2.78 -18.57
N PRO A 191 11.89 -1.88 -19.50
CA PRO A 191 12.41 -1.89 -20.86
C PRO A 191 13.94 -1.83 -20.98
N SER A 192 14.60 -1.31 -19.95
CA SER A 192 16.07 -1.28 -19.84
C SER A 192 16.70 -2.66 -19.57
N GLY A 193 15.90 -3.70 -19.27
CA GLY A 193 16.38 -5.00 -18.83
C GLY A 193 16.75 -5.06 -17.34
N LEU A 194 16.58 -3.98 -16.61
CA LEU A 194 16.74 -3.97 -15.15
C LEU A 194 15.48 -4.46 -14.47
N VAL A 195 15.63 -5.06 -13.30
CA VAL A 195 14.52 -5.44 -12.43
C VAL A 195 14.31 -4.34 -11.42
N TRP A 196 13.17 -3.70 -11.47
CA TRP A 196 12.76 -2.68 -10.51
C TRP A 196 11.99 -3.33 -9.37
N HIS A 197 12.40 -3.09 -8.15
CA HIS A 197 11.80 -3.68 -6.97
C HIS A 197 11.94 -2.76 -5.74
N HIS A 198 11.11 -3.01 -4.74
CA HIS A 198 11.09 -2.23 -3.51
C HIS A 198 11.43 -3.16 -2.33
N PRO A 199 12.67 -3.17 -1.84
CA PRO A 199 13.07 -4.05 -0.76
C PRO A 199 12.39 -3.64 0.55
N GLY A 200 11.63 -4.56 1.14
CA GLY A 200 11.01 -4.37 2.43
C GLY A 200 12.01 -4.51 3.59
N PRO A 201 11.62 -4.12 4.80
CA PRO A 201 12.37 -4.46 5.99
C PRO A 201 12.31 -5.97 6.24
N VAL A 202 13.28 -6.48 6.99
CA VAL A 202 13.28 -7.89 7.44
C VAL A 202 12.10 -8.10 8.39
N ASP A 203 11.89 -7.14 9.28
CA ASP A 203 10.78 -7.08 10.22
C ASP A 203 10.14 -5.69 10.18
N GLY A 204 8.84 -5.63 10.39
CA GLY A 204 8.10 -4.38 10.49
C GLY A 204 7.32 -4.00 9.24
N ASP A 205 6.64 -2.89 9.34
CA ASP A 205 5.64 -2.40 8.41
C ASP A 205 6.05 -1.10 7.69
N TYR A 206 7.09 -0.44 8.24
CA TYR A 206 7.57 0.85 7.76
C TYR A 206 9.09 0.96 7.82
N ALA A 207 9.69 1.32 6.70
CA ALA A 207 11.12 1.55 6.57
C ALA A 207 11.36 2.71 5.58
N PRO A 208 11.35 3.96 6.06
CA PRO A 208 11.46 5.14 5.20
C PRO A 208 12.79 5.22 4.44
N GLN A 209 13.84 4.56 4.93
CA GLN A 209 15.15 4.47 4.29
C GLN A 209 15.20 3.44 3.15
N ASN A 210 14.27 2.48 3.11
CA ASN A 210 14.24 1.46 2.06
C ASN A 210 13.53 2.03 0.83
N LEU A 211 14.31 2.49 -0.13
CA LEU A 211 13.82 3.04 -1.39
C LEU A 211 13.76 1.95 -2.48
N PRO A 212 12.91 2.13 -3.51
CA PRO A 212 12.93 1.25 -4.68
C PRO A 212 14.29 1.27 -5.37
N VAL A 213 14.75 0.10 -5.79
CA VAL A 213 16.04 -0.07 -6.46
C VAL A 213 15.90 -0.80 -7.78
N ARG A 214 16.91 -0.66 -8.63
CA ARG A 214 17.04 -1.35 -9.91
C ARG A 214 18.24 -2.28 -9.87
N THR A 215 18.01 -3.55 -10.13
CA THR A 215 19.03 -4.59 -10.11
C THR A 215 19.15 -5.24 -11.49
N PRO A 216 20.37 -5.44 -12.03
CA PRO A 216 20.54 -6.18 -13.27
C PRO A 216 19.92 -7.58 -13.17
N LEU A 217 19.14 -7.98 -14.19
CA LEU A 217 18.47 -9.28 -14.21
C LEU A 217 19.47 -10.44 -14.03
N ASP A 218 20.64 -10.37 -14.64
CA ASP A 218 21.67 -11.40 -14.52
C ASP A 218 22.20 -11.58 -13.10
N ALA A 219 22.18 -10.54 -12.27
CA ALA A 219 22.52 -10.64 -10.86
C ALA A 219 21.48 -11.48 -10.09
N LEU A 220 20.22 -11.44 -10.50
CA LEU A 220 19.13 -12.22 -9.89
C LEU A 220 19.04 -13.64 -10.43
N ARG A 221 19.42 -13.89 -11.69
CA ARG A 221 19.40 -15.22 -12.33
C ARG A 221 20.28 -16.27 -11.63
N ARG A 222 21.23 -15.88 -10.83
CA ARG A 222 22.15 -16.80 -10.10
C ARG A 222 21.45 -17.61 -8.99
N GLY A 223 20.28 -18.19 -9.29
CA GLY A 223 19.53 -19.06 -8.40
C GLY A 223 18.68 -18.33 -7.36
N LEU A 224 18.36 -17.06 -7.58
CA LEU A 224 17.48 -16.27 -6.72
C LEU A 224 16.05 -16.22 -7.25
N ILE A 225 15.83 -16.32 -8.56
CA ILE A 225 14.48 -16.31 -9.18
C ILE A 225 13.79 -17.63 -8.90
N GLN A 226 12.60 -17.55 -8.30
CA GLN A 226 11.76 -18.68 -7.92
C GLN A 226 10.58 -18.91 -8.87
N ALA A 227 10.06 -17.82 -9.46
CA ALA A 227 8.97 -17.88 -10.42
C ALA A 227 8.93 -16.59 -11.25
N ARG A 228 8.28 -16.67 -12.40
CA ARG A 228 8.07 -15.55 -13.31
C ARG A 228 6.67 -15.60 -13.87
N TRP A 229 6.03 -14.45 -13.93
CA TRP A 229 4.69 -14.31 -14.49
C TRP A 229 4.63 -13.15 -15.47
N ARG A 230 3.77 -13.28 -16.46
CA ARG A 230 3.39 -12.20 -17.38
C ARG A 230 1.91 -11.93 -17.27
N HIS A 231 1.51 -10.68 -17.20
CA HIS A 231 0.08 -10.34 -17.18
C HIS A 231 -0.57 -10.77 -18.52
N ALA A 232 -1.74 -11.39 -18.46
CA ALA A 232 -2.41 -11.98 -19.63
C ALA A 232 -2.59 -10.98 -20.80
N SER A 233 -2.86 -9.70 -20.50
CA SER A 233 -2.98 -8.67 -21.53
C SER A 233 -1.68 -8.32 -22.24
N LEU A 234 -0.52 -8.72 -21.70
CA LEU A 234 0.79 -8.53 -22.35
C LEU A 234 1.18 -9.71 -23.22
N VAL A 235 0.65 -10.91 -22.94
CA VAL A 235 0.88 -12.11 -23.79
C VAL A 235 0.25 -11.93 -25.17
N SER A 236 -0.97 -11.39 -25.22
CA SER A 236 -1.69 -11.19 -26.50
C SER A 236 -1.07 -10.13 -27.42
N ARG A 237 -0.25 -9.21 -26.87
CA ARG A 237 0.45 -8.16 -27.67
C ARG A 237 1.75 -8.65 -28.32
N SER A 238 2.33 -9.72 -27.81
CA SER A 238 3.58 -10.30 -28.37
C SER A 238 3.31 -11.26 -29.53
N ALA A 239 2.04 -11.61 -29.76
CA ALA A 239 1.60 -12.52 -30.83
C ALA A 239 1.02 -11.80 -32.07
N ALA A 240 0.99 -10.48 -32.06
CA ALA A 240 0.53 -9.62 -33.15
C ALA A 240 1.70 -8.80 -33.75
#